data_cf807d88e927e4874a13679edc04950a
#
_entry.id   cf807d88e927e4874a13679edc04950a
#
_cell.length_a   1.000
_cell.length_b   1.000
_cell.length_c   1.000
_cell.angle_alpha   90.00
_cell.angle_beta   90.00
_cell.angle_gamma   90.00
#
_symmetry.space_group_name_H-M   'P 1'
#
loop_
_entity.id
_entity.type
_entity.pdbx_description
1 polymer ?
#
loop_
_entity_poly.entity_id
_entity_poly.type
_entity_poly.pdbx_seq_one_letter_code
_entity_poly.pdbx_strand_id
1 'polypeptide(L)'
;APLALYLQGAGIQVEAYDDRFREPLRSKLENAGIHVLCDPTPLENPDCVIRTSAIPQDSKLVKPWLTLEVPVFRRGEFLAHFTAKKNLLAVVGSHGKTTTVGMLCWALRQVEFSFSYLVGGVYADNQFPPGRFDKNSWLVLEVDERDGTIDLFNPTITLALNCEWDHVDLYDSKESMGDVFKALFSRTSSNIITPVGSELSEWAQIEKGKKHSNFELNEDLSRYHENNLAAVIEAGHALGVDLSEVDFDQFPGIARRQSILHQGENRTIVEDYAHHPTEINAFLSHRRLLLPKHSLQVVFQPHRFTRTQAMAEKFADELAQADDLHFLPT
;
A
#
# COMPACT_ATOMS: atom_id res chain seq x y z
N ALA A 1 3.16 -5.83 10.90
CA ALA A 1 1.98 -6.08 11.74
C ALA A 1 0.79 -6.68 10.96
N PRO A 2 0.36 -6.16 9.77
CA PRO A 2 -0.78 -6.75 9.06
C PRO A 2 -0.62 -8.25 8.81
N LEU A 3 0.55 -8.68 8.33
CA LEU A 3 0.86 -10.09 8.09
C LEU A 3 0.81 -10.93 9.39
N ALA A 4 1.32 -10.38 10.50
CA ALA A 4 1.28 -11.08 11.79
C ALA A 4 -0.17 -11.34 12.25
N LEU A 5 -1.04 -10.32 12.16
CA LEU A 5 -2.48 -10.46 12.46
C LEU A 5 -3.17 -11.48 11.56
N TYR A 6 -2.85 -11.47 10.28
CA TYR A 6 -3.37 -12.44 9.31
C TYR A 6 -2.96 -13.86 9.67
N LEU A 7 -1.69 -14.11 9.92
CA LEU A 7 -1.15 -15.44 10.24
C LEU A 7 -1.70 -15.96 11.58
N GLN A 8 -1.77 -15.10 12.59
CA GLN A 8 -2.37 -15.44 13.88
C GLN A 8 -3.85 -15.83 13.70
N GLY A 9 -4.61 -15.06 12.89
CA GLY A 9 -6.00 -15.40 12.54
C GLY A 9 -6.14 -16.72 11.78
N ALA A 10 -5.10 -17.14 11.05
CA ALA A 10 -5.02 -18.42 10.35
C ALA A 10 -4.64 -19.60 11.29
N GLY A 11 -4.43 -19.33 12.59
CA GLY A 11 -4.03 -20.34 13.58
C GLY A 11 -2.52 -20.63 13.59
N ILE A 12 -1.71 -19.77 12.97
CA ILE A 12 -0.24 -19.87 13.00
C ILE A 12 0.26 -19.08 14.20
N GLN A 13 1.06 -19.68 15.04
CA GLN A 13 1.71 -18.99 16.15
C GLN A 13 2.71 -17.98 15.60
N VAL A 14 2.61 -16.72 16.04
CA VAL A 14 3.43 -15.61 15.56
C VAL A 14 4.05 -14.86 16.71
N GLU A 15 5.31 -14.54 16.56
CA GLU A 15 6.02 -13.57 17.37
C GLU A 15 6.47 -12.41 16.51
N ALA A 16 6.45 -11.21 17.06
CA ALA A 16 6.77 -10.00 16.32
C ALA A 16 7.88 -9.21 17.01
N TYR A 17 8.85 -8.77 16.23
CA TYR A 17 9.91 -7.87 16.68
C TYR A 17 9.96 -6.62 15.82
N ASP A 18 10.11 -5.47 16.47
CA ASP A 18 10.42 -4.18 15.85
C ASP A 18 11.14 -3.33 16.91
N ASP A 19 12.17 -2.61 16.54
CA ASP A 19 12.92 -1.73 17.46
C ASP A 19 12.12 -0.49 17.86
N ARG A 20 11.01 -0.22 17.20
CA ARG A 20 10.18 0.99 17.39
C ARG A 20 8.68 0.71 17.29
N PHE A 21 8.21 -0.34 17.92
CA PHE A 21 6.76 -0.54 18.03
C PHE A 21 6.08 0.69 18.63
N ARG A 22 5.22 1.32 17.84
CA ARG A 22 4.41 2.46 18.26
C ARG A 22 2.98 2.04 18.54
N GLU A 23 2.36 2.70 19.51
CA GLU A 23 0.92 2.61 19.66
C GLU A 23 0.19 3.28 18.46
N PRO A 24 -1.00 2.80 18.07
CA PRO A 24 -1.76 1.67 18.68
C PRO A 24 -1.42 0.29 18.13
N LEU A 25 -0.37 0.16 17.35
CA LEU A 25 -0.06 -1.08 16.62
C LEU A 25 0.41 -2.20 17.57
N ARG A 26 1.21 -1.84 18.57
CA ARG A 26 1.67 -2.77 19.60
C ARG A 26 0.49 -3.41 20.34
N SER A 27 -0.40 -2.57 20.86
CA SER A 27 -1.60 -3.04 21.57
C SER A 27 -2.49 -3.93 20.69
N LYS A 28 -2.60 -3.64 19.38
CA LYS A 28 -3.36 -4.48 18.45
C LYS A 28 -2.75 -5.88 18.28
N LEU A 29 -1.43 -5.98 18.24
CA LEU A 29 -0.74 -7.28 18.16
C LEU A 29 -0.92 -8.06 19.45
N GLU A 30 -0.67 -7.45 20.60
CA GLU A 30 -0.79 -8.07 21.92
C GLU A 30 -2.24 -8.55 22.19
N ASN A 31 -3.24 -7.71 21.85
CA ASN A 31 -4.66 -8.08 21.96
C ASN A 31 -5.07 -9.24 21.03
N ALA A 32 -4.35 -9.44 19.94
CA ALA A 32 -4.54 -10.59 19.05
C ALA A 32 -3.79 -11.84 19.52
N GLY A 33 -3.13 -11.80 20.69
CA GLY A 33 -2.36 -12.91 21.25
C GLY A 33 -0.98 -13.09 20.58
N ILE A 34 -0.47 -12.08 19.90
CA ILE A 34 0.86 -12.09 19.30
C ILE A 34 1.86 -11.58 20.34
N HIS A 35 2.88 -12.38 20.63
CA HIS A 35 3.94 -11.98 21.52
C HIS A 35 4.85 -10.94 20.84
N VAL A 36 4.88 -9.74 21.39
CA VAL A 36 5.73 -8.64 20.91
C VAL A 36 7.04 -8.66 21.68
N LEU A 37 8.12 -8.96 20.97
CA LEU A 37 9.45 -9.08 21.55
C LEU A 37 10.11 -7.71 21.72
N CYS A 38 10.75 -7.49 22.84
CA CYS A 38 11.59 -6.31 23.11
C CYS A 38 13.05 -6.52 22.68
N ASP A 39 13.45 -7.78 22.51
CA ASP A 39 14.80 -8.19 22.08
C ASP A 39 14.65 -9.24 20.97
N PRO A 40 15.44 -9.15 19.89
CA PRO A 40 15.41 -10.12 18.79
C PRO A 40 16.01 -11.48 19.15
N THR A 41 16.15 -11.79 20.41
CA THR A 41 16.68 -13.09 20.87
C THR A 41 15.85 -14.21 20.28
N PRO A 42 16.47 -15.20 19.61
CA PRO A 42 15.76 -16.34 19.06
C PRO A 42 14.95 -17.07 20.13
N LEU A 43 13.65 -17.12 19.94
CA LEU A 43 12.79 -18.03 20.68
C LEU A 43 12.91 -19.43 20.06
N GLU A 44 12.39 -20.44 20.75
CA GLU A 44 12.59 -21.84 20.39
C GLU A 44 12.14 -22.15 18.95
N ASN A 45 13.10 -22.49 18.10
CA ASN A 45 12.94 -23.12 16.78
C ASN A 45 11.71 -22.70 15.95
N PRO A 46 11.64 -21.49 15.42
CA PRO A 46 10.56 -21.13 14.51
C PRO A 46 10.69 -21.89 13.19
N ASP A 47 9.56 -22.23 12.55
CA ASP A 47 9.55 -22.84 11.22
C ASP A 47 10.14 -21.91 10.15
N CYS A 48 9.98 -20.61 10.31
CA CYS A 48 10.60 -19.59 9.45
C CYS A 48 10.64 -18.21 10.10
N VAL A 49 11.48 -17.35 9.56
CA VAL A 49 11.58 -15.92 9.89
C VAL A 49 11.18 -15.09 8.68
N ILE A 50 10.31 -14.10 8.90
CA ILE A 50 9.88 -13.16 7.86
C ILE A 50 10.40 -11.77 8.21
N ARG A 51 11.21 -11.20 7.32
CA ARG A 51 11.78 -9.87 7.50
C ARG A 51 11.24 -8.85 6.51
N THR A 52 11.22 -7.60 6.90
CA THR A 52 11.04 -6.48 5.94
C THR A 52 12.26 -6.37 5.02
N SER A 53 12.06 -5.87 3.80
CA SER A 53 13.14 -5.57 2.86
C SER A 53 14.13 -4.51 3.38
N ALA A 54 13.69 -3.67 4.34
CA ALA A 54 14.54 -2.67 4.99
C ALA A 54 15.63 -3.29 5.90
N ILE A 55 15.46 -4.55 6.35
CA ILE A 55 16.46 -5.26 7.14
C ILE A 55 17.35 -6.09 6.21
N PRO A 56 18.67 -5.77 6.07
CA PRO A 56 19.58 -6.53 5.24
C PRO A 56 19.73 -7.99 5.71
N GLN A 57 20.08 -8.88 4.79
CA GLN A 57 20.25 -10.30 5.11
C GLN A 57 21.44 -10.54 6.04
N ASP A 58 22.47 -9.71 5.97
CA ASP A 58 23.67 -9.77 6.79
C ASP A 58 23.53 -9.02 8.13
N SER A 59 22.34 -8.51 8.45
CA SER A 59 22.08 -7.79 9.71
C SER A 59 22.25 -8.70 10.93
N LYS A 60 22.54 -8.08 12.08
CA LYS A 60 22.59 -8.77 13.37
C LYS A 60 21.29 -9.46 13.76
N LEU A 61 20.17 -8.98 13.21
CA LEU A 61 18.83 -9.54 13.45
C LEU A 61 18.58 -10.83 12.67
N VAL A 62 19.28 -11.03 11.56
CA VAL A 62 19.06 -12.15 10.62
C VAL A 62 20.11 -13.24 10.76
N LYS A 63 21.37 -12.85 10.98
CA LYS A 63 22.50 -13.80 11.10
C LYS A 63 22.29 -14.99 12.04
N PRO A 64 21.70 -14.83 13.26
CA PRO A 64 21.49 -15.96 14.16
C PRO A 64 20.62 -17.04 13.52
N TRP A 65 19.55 -16.64 12.81
CA TRP A 65 18.62 -17.55 12.16
C TRP A 65 19.26 -18.33 11.01
N LEU A 66 20.09 -17.65 10.20
CA LEU A 66 20.84 -18.31 9.13
C LEU A 66 21.85 -19.33 9.69
N THR A 67 22.45 -19.05 10.85
CA THR A 67 23.35 -19.98 11.54
C THR A 67 22.63 -21.22 12.06
N LEU A 68 21.38 -21.07 12.46
CA LEU A 68 20.50 -22.16 12.90
C LEU A 68 19.79 -22.87 11.75
N GLU A 69 20.11 -22.52 10.49
CA GLU A 69 19.50 -23.06 9.28
C GLU A 69 17.97 -22.85 9.20
N VAL A 70 17.43 -21.85 9.93
CA VAL A 70 16.02 -21.48 9.86
C VAL A 70 15.76 -20.73 8.55
N PRO A 71 14.75 -21.09 7.77
CA PRO A 71 14.38 -20.38 6.56
C PRO A 71 14.06 -18.90 6.83
N VAL A 72 14.71 -17.99 6.12
CA VAL A 72 14.49 -16.54 6.24
C VAL A 72 13.96 -15.99 4.94
N PHE A 73 12.76 -15.45 4.96
CA PHE A 73 12.09 -14.87 3.79
C PHE A 73 12.00 -13.35 3.88
N ARG A 74 12.14 -12.66 2.75
CA ARG A 74 11.60 -11.30 2.64
C ARG A 74 10.07 -11.37 2.69
N ARG A 75 9.43 -10.30 3.19
CA ARG A 75 7.96 -10.25 3.30
C ARG A 75 7.26 -10.59 1.97
N GLY A 76 7.72 -10.01 0.87
CA GLY A 76 7.14 -10.26 -0.45
C GLY A 76 7.31 -11.70 -0.93
N GLU A 77 8.49 -12.30 -0.73
CA GLU A 77 8.74 -13.72 -1.04
C GLU A 77 7.80 -14.65 -0.27
N PHE A 78 7.67 -14.42 1.03
CA PHE A 78 6.74 -15.20 1.85
C PHE A 78 5.30 -15.03 1.39
N LEU A 79 4.86 -13.80 1.14
CA LEU A 79 3.51 -13.51 0.67
C LEU A 79 3.23 -14.18 -0.68
N ALA A 80 4.12 -14.09 -1.64
CA ALA A 80 3.95 -14.70 -2.95
C ALA A 80 3.79 -16.23 -2.85
N HIS A 81 4.64 -16.87 -2.04
CA HIS A 81 4.55 -18.31 -1.78
C HIS A 81 3.25 -18.67 -1.04
N PHE A 82 2.91 -17.92 -0.01
CA PHE A 82 1.74 -18.17 0.82
C PHE A 82 0.42 -17.93 0.09
N THR A 83 0.41 -17.00 -0.86
CA THR A 83 -0.79 -16.66 -1.65
C THR A 83 -0.98 -17.52 -2.89
N ALA A 84 -0.02 -18.38 -3.27
CA ALA A 84 -0.04 -19.17 -4.50
C ALA A 84 -1.27 -20.06 -4.69
N LYS A 85 -1.97 -20.39 -3.59
CA LYS A 85 -3.22 -21.19 -3.61
C LYS A 85 -4.47 -20.35 -3.30
N LYS A 86 -4.37 -19.03 -3.28
CA LYS A 86 -5.48 -18.11 -2.97
C LYS A 86 -5.95 -17.42 -4.25
N ASN A 87 -7.24 -17.07 -4.30
CA ASN A 87 -7.71 -16.12 -5.28
C ASN A 87 -7.23 -14.73 -4.87
N LEU A 88 -6.17 -14.26 -5.51
CA LEU A 88 -5.51 -13.01 -5.16
C LEU A 88 -6.05 -11.86 -5.98
N LEU A 89 -6.59 -10.84 -5.32
CA LEU A 89 -6.75 -9.51 -5.88
C LEU A 89 -5.53 -8.67 -5.45
N ALA A 90 -4.64 -8.45 -6.38
CA ALA A 90 -3.45 -7.64 -6.19
C ALA A 90 -3.69 -6.20 -6.63
N VAL A 91 -3.45 -5.24 -5.74
CA VAL A 91 -3.45 -3.81 -6.09
C VAL A 91 -2.02 -3.35 -6.28
N VAL A 92 -1.73 -2.82 -7.47
CA VAL A 92 -0.41 -2.36 -7.89
C VAL A 92 -0.47 -0.92 -8.39
N GLY A 93 0.68 -0.25 -8.44
CA GLY A 93 0.79 1.12 -8.92
C GLY A 93 1.82 1.90 -8.13
N SER A 94 2.35 2.95 -8.70
CA SER A 94 3.34 3.82 -8.03
C SER A 94 2.71 4.52 -6.83
N HIS A 95 1.46 4.97 -6.97
CA HIS A 95 0.75 5.77 -5.96
C HIS A 95 -0.65 5.20 -5.65
N GLY A 96 -1.18 5.54 -4.49
CA GLY A 96 -2.56 5.24 -4.11
C GLY A 96 -2.83 3.82 -3.59
N LYS A 97 -1.91 2.86 -3.72
CA LYS A 97 -2.10 1.44 -3.35
C LYS A 97 -2.72 1.24 -1.97
N THR A 98 -2.10 1.78 -0.93
CA THR A 98 -2.54 1.56 0.46
C THR A 98 -3.92 2.14 0.73
N THR A 99 -4.22 3.32 0.18
CA THR A 99 -5.53 3.97 0.33
C THR A 99 -6.61 3.16 -0.40
N THR A 100 -6.33 2.73 -1.64
CA THR A 100 -7.28 1.93 -2.44
C THR A 100 -7.54 0.57 -1.79
N VAL A 101 -6.51 -0.15 -1.34
CA VAL A 101 -6.68 -1.42 -0.60
C VAL A 101 -7.48 -1.21 0.68
N GLY A 102 -7.16 -0.17 1.44
CA GLY A 102 -7.89 0.15 2.67
C GLY A 102 -9.37 0.46 2.41
N MET A 103 -9.66 1.28 1.41
CA MET A 103 -11.03 1.65 1.01
C MET A 103 -11.80 0.43 0.49
N LEU A 104 -11.19 -0.38 -0.38
CA LEU A 104 -11.80 -1.62 -0.89
C LEU A 104 -12.11 -2.61 0.24
N CYS A 105 -11.14 -2.86 1.12
CA CYS A 105 -11.34 -3.78 2.24
C CYS A 105 -12.41 -3.29 3.22
N TRP A 106 -12.47 -1.98 3.46
CA TRP A 106 -13.51 -1.39 4.28
C TRP A 106 -14.88 -1.54 3.62
N ALA A 107 -15.02 -1.21 2.33
CA ALA A 107 -16.27 -1.31 1.59
C ALA A 107 -16.80 -2.74 1.49
N LEU A 108 -15.92 -3.71 1.16
CA LEU A 108 -16.29 -5.14 1.11
C LEU A 108 -16.80 -5.65 2.46
N ARG A 109 -16.34 -5.11 3.57
CA ARG A 109 -16.85 -5.46 4.90
C ARG A 109 -18.22 -4.83 5.19
N GLN A 110 -18.54 -3.64 4.66
CA GLN A 110 -19.87 -3.04 4.81
C GLN A 110 -20.95 -3.93 4.15
N VAL A 111 -20.61 -4.60 3.06
CA VAL A 111 -21.50 -5.53 2.35
C VAL A 111 -21.32 -7.00 2.77
N GLU A 112 -20.63 -7.23 3.89
CA GLU A 112 -20.41 -8.56 4.49
C GLU A 112 -19.75 -9.60 3.55
N PHE A 113 -18.98 -9.14 2.56
CA PHE A 113 -18.22 -10.02 1.69
C PHE A 113 -17.13 -10.75 2.49
N SER A 114 -17.03 -12.06 2.30
CA SER A 114 -16.10 -12.91 3.04
C SER A 114 -14.75 -13.00 2.31
N PHE A 115 -13.70 -12.44 2.89
CA PHE A 115 -12.34 -12.39 2.33
C PHE A 115 -11.28 -12.14 3.40
N SER A 116 -10.06 -12.50 3.07
CA SER A 116 -8.85 -12.14 3.80
C SER A 116 -8.24 -10.86 3.24
N TYR A 117 -7.50 -10.12 4.05
CA TYR A 117 -6.80 -8.93 3.55
C TYR A 117 -5.55 -8.54 4.34
N LEU A 118 -4.69 -7.77 3.67
CA LEU A 118 -3.50 -7.15 4.22
C LEU A 118 -3.40 -5.71 3.70
N VAL A 119 -3.66 -4.73 4.56
CA VAL A 119 -3.53 -3.30 4.25
C VAL A 119 -2.13 -2.82 4.62
N GLY A 120 -1.48 -2.06 3.76
CA GLY A 120 -0.13 -1.52 4.00
C GLY A 120 -0.05 -0.44 5.08
N GLY A 121 -1.19 0.04 5.57
CA GLY A 121 -1.34 1.05 6.62
C GLY A 121 -2.28 0.62 7.75
N VAL A 122 -2.58 1.55 8.64
CA VAL A 122 -3.54 1.37 9.73
C VAL A 122 -4.71 2.32 9.50
N TYR A 123 -5.95 1.86 9.73
CA TYR A 123 -7.12 2.73 9.64
C TYR A 123 -7.06 3.84 10.69
N ALA A 124 -7.48 5.04 10.32
CA ALA A 124 -7.32 6.22 11.16
C ALA A 124 -8.17 6.17 12.46
N ASP A 125 -9.32 5.50 12.41
CA ASP A 125 -10.20 5.30 13.56
C ASP A 125 -9.79 4.14 14.48
N ASN A 126 -8.77 3.37 14.10
CA ASN A 126 -8.30 2.18 14.81
C ASN A 126 -9.34 1.05 15.03
N GLN A 127 -10.54 1.14 14.48
CA GLN A 127 -11.58 0.12 14.68
C GLN A 127 -11.33 -1.15 13.85
N PHE A 128 -10.74 -0.99 12.66
CA PHE A 128 -10.45 -2.11 11.78
C PHE A 128 -9.00 -2.59 11.95
N PRO A 129 -8.74 -3.89 12.06
CA PRO A 129 -7.39 -4.41 12.00
C PRO A 129 -6.82 -4.22 10.58
N PRO A 130 -5.52 -3.93 10.44
CA PRO A 130 -4.90 -3.78 9.12
C PRO A 130 -4.64 -5.12 8.40
N GLY A 131 -4.90 -6.25 9.04
CA GLY A 131 -4.81 -7.59 8.48
C GLY A 131 -5.83 -8.52 9.12
N ARG A 132 -6.48 -9.34 8.30
CA ARG A 132 -7.48 -10.31 8.74
C ARG A 132 -7.42 -11.58 7.91
N PHE A 133 -7.48 -12.70 8.56
CA PHE A 133 -7.73 -14.00 7.93
C PHE A 133 -9.23 -14.29 7.87
N ASP A 134 -9.66 -14.86 6.76
CA ASP A 134 -10.95 -15.47 6.56
C ASP A 134 -10.76 -16.84 5.89
N LYS A 135 -11.63 -17.81 6.16
CA LYS A 135 -11.54 -19.14 5.57
C LYS A 135 -11.85 -19.15 4.08
N ASN A 136 -12.45 -18.08 3.54
CA ASN A 136 -12.70 -17.93 2.11
C ASN A 136 -11.37 -17.89 1.35
N SER A 137 -11.42 -18.27 0.07
CA SER A 137 -10.24 -18.32 -0.79
C SER A 137 -9.72 -16.95 -1.23
N TRP A 138 -10.54 -15.87 -1.17
CA TRP A 138 -10.13 -14.54 -1.60
C TRP A 138 -9.16 -13.87 -0.63
N LEU A 139 -8.15 -13.24 -1.19
CA LEU A 139 -7.21 -12.37 -0.47
C LEU A 139 -7.00 -11.09 -1.25
N VAL A 140 -7.17 -9.95 -0.57
CA VAL A 140 -6.89 -8.61 -1.10
C VAL A 140 -5.62 -8.08 -0.45
N LEU A 141 -4.64 -7.65 -1.23
CA LEU A 141 -3.42 -7.02 -0.72
C LEU A 141 -2.79 -6.07 -1.75
N GLU A 142 -1.99 -5.15 -1.27
CA GLU A 142 -1.09 -4.39 -2.12
C GLU A 142 0.17 -5.23 -2.45
N VAL A 143 0.54 -5.24 -3.72
CA VAL A 143 1.80 -5.82 -4.19
C VAL A 143 2.71 -4.67 -4.59
N ASP A 144 3.85 -4.59 -3.92
CA ASP A 144 4.79 -3.49 -4.10
C ASP A 144 5.85 -3.88 -5.14
N GLU A 145 6.04 -3.03 -6.13
CA GLU A 145 7.08 -3.16 -7.15
C GLU A 145 8.49 -2.92 -6.59
N ARG A 146 8.56 -2.23 -5.45
CA ARG A 146 9.80 -1.72 -4.86
C ARG A 146 10.76 -2.75 -4.31
N ASP A 147 10.27 -3.87 -3.80
CA ASP A 147 11.14 -4.87 -3.18
C ASP A 147 11.59 -5.97 -4.15
N GLY A 148 11.24 -5.83 -5.44
CA GLY A 148 11.57 -6.77 -6.49
C GLY A 148 10.89 -8.14 -6.33
N THR A 149 9.80 -8.20 -5.55
CA THR A 149 9.06 -9.46 -5.34
C THR A 149 7.77 -9.54 -6.15
N ILE A 150 7.38 -8.46 -6.83
CA ILE A 150 6.20 -8.43 -7.71
C ILE A 150 6.20 -9.56 -8.73
N ASP A 151 7.39 -9.96 -9.22
CA ASP A 151 7.55 -11.05 -10.19
C ASP A 151 7.21 -12.44 -9.66
N LEU A 152 7.06 -12.58 -8.36
CA LEU A 152 6.72 -13.83 -7.71
C LEU A 152 5.21 -14.05 -7.58
N PHE A 153 4.39 -13.00 -7.80
CA PHE A 153 2.95 -13.08 -7.64
C PHE A 153 2.25 -13.56 -8.92
N ASN A 154 1.18 -14.34 -8.72
CA ASN A 154 0.28 -14.82 -9.77
C ASN A 154 -1.17 -14.46 -9.38
N PRO A 155 -1.60 -13.22 -9.62
CA PRO A 155 -2.92 -12.77 -9.21
C PRO A 155 -4.05 -13.45 -9.99
N THR A 156 -5.21 -13.59 -9.35
CA THR A 156 -6.47 -13.86 -10.05
C THR A 156 -6.98 -12.59 -10.70
N ILE A 157 -6.93 -11.48 -9.95
CA ILE A 157 -7.30 -10.16 -10.43
C ILE A 157 -6.15 -9.20 -10.13
N THR A 158 -5.77 -8.38 -11.10
CA THR A 158 -4.84 -7.27 -10.91
C THR A 158 -5.57 -5.95 -11.08
N LEU A 159 -5.59 -5.12 -10.04
CA LEU A 159 -6.00 -3.73 -10.10
C LEU A 159 -4.76 -2.86 -10.19
N ALA A 160 -4.50 -2.29 -11.36
CA ALA A 160 -3.36 -1.42 -11.60
C ALA A 160 -3.82 0.05 -11.64
N LEU A 161 -3.31 0.87 -10.72
CA LEU A 161 -3.78 2.24 -10.53
C LEU A 161 -3.06 3.22 -11.45
N ASN A 162 -1.76 3.15 -11.53
CA ASN A 162 -0.89 4.03 -12.30
C ASN A 162 0.50 3.40 -12.44
N CYS A 163 1.30 3.93 -13.38
CA CYS A 163 2.69 3.55 -13.57
C CYS A 163 3.51 4.82 -13.82
N GLU A 164 4.05 5.39 -12.76
CA GLU A 164 4.98 6.51 -12.81
C GLU A 164 6.38 6.03 -12.42
N TRP A 165 7.39 6.58 -13.09
CA TRP A 165 8.77 6.23 -12.78
C TRP A 165 9.14 6.69 -11.37
N ASP A 166 9.29 5.73 -10.50
CA ASP A 166 9.79 5.85 -9.13
C ASP A 166 10.86 4.76 -8.88
N HIS A 167 11.41 4.72 -7.67
CA HIS A 167 12.40 3.70 -7.29
C HIS A 167 13.61 3.67 -8.24
N VAL A 168 14.17 4.86 -8.50
CA VAL A 168 15.34 5.09 -9.37
C VAL A 168 16.59 4.26 -9.00
N ASP A 169 16.59 3.67 -7.82
CA ASP A 169 17.59 2.71 -7.33
C ASP A 169 17.35 1.28 -7.83
N LEU A 170 16.19 0.98 -8.40
CA LEU A 170 15.81 -0.34 -8.91
C LEU A 170 15.48 -0.33 -10.40
N TYR A 171 14.92 0.75 -10.91
CA TYR A 171 14.47 0.90 -12.29
C TYR A 171 15.21 2.04 -12.98
N ASP A 172 16.05 1.70 -13.94
CA ASP A 172 16.85 2.67 -14.69
C ASP A 172 16.00 3.60 -15.57
N SER A 173 14.77 3.19 -15.89
CA SER A 173 13.84 3.96 -16.73
C SER A 173 12.38 3.61 -16.45
N LYS A 174 11.47 4.45 -16.99
CA LYS A 174 10.02 4.18 -16.97
C LYS A 174 9.68 2.87 -17.71
N GLU A 175 10.39 2.58 -18.79
CA GLU A 175 10.18 1.39 -19.61
C GLU A 175 10.50 0.13 -18.83
N SER A 176 11.62 0.10 -18.09
CA SER A 176 12.01 -1.04 -17.25
C SER A 176 11.00 -1.31 -16.13
N MET A 177 10.42 -0.26 -15.57
CA MET A 177 9.32 -0.38 -14.61
C MET A 177 8.04 -0.88 -15.30
N GLY A 178 7.73 -0.37 -16.49
CA GLY A 178 6.58 -0.83 -17.29
C GLY A 178 6.63 -2.31 -17.62
N ASP A 179 7.82 -2.86 -17.89
CA ASP A 179 8.01 -4.29 -18.19
C ASP A 179 7.65 -5.19 -17.00
N VAL A 180 7.85 -4.71 -15.77
CA VAL A 180 7.43 -5.42 -14.55
C VAL A 180 5.89 -5.51 -14.46
N PHE A 181 5.17 -4.44 -14.82
CA PHE A 181 3.70 -4.45 -14.87
C PHE A 181 3.18 -5.38 -15.98
N LYS A 182 3.75 -5.31 -17.19
CA LYS A 182 3.41 -6.21 -18.30
C LYS A 182 3.62 -7.68 -17.90
N ALA A 183 4.75 -7.98 -17.24
CA ALA A 183 5.03 -9.32 -16.73
C ALA A 183 4.01 -9.76 -15.65
N LEU A 184 3.55 -8.88 -14.78
CA LEU A 184 2.48 -9.19 -13.82
C LEU A 184 1.15 -9.43 -14.55
N PHE A 185 0.82 -8.62 -15.56
CA PHE A 185 -0.39 -8.80 -16.37
C PHE A 185 -0.39 -10.16 -17.06
N SER A 186 0.75 -10.59 -17.59
CA SER A 186 0.86 -11.92 -18.22
C SER A 186 0.61 -13.08 -17.23
N ARG A 187 0.93 -12.90 -15.95
CA ARG A 187 0.68 -13.87 -14.88
C ARG A 187 -0.71 -13.76 -14.23
N THR A 188 -1.45 -12.68 -14.48
CA THR A 188 -2.83 -12.53 -14.00
C THR A 188 -3.73 -13.53 -14.67
N SER A 189 -4.54 -14.28 -13.92
CA SER A 189 -5.27 -15.42 -14.50
C SER A 189 -6.70 -15.10 -14.98
N SER A 190 -7.35 -14.03 -14.47
CA SER A 190 -8.76 -13.75 -14.76
C SER A 190 -9.02 -12.36 -15.30
N ASN A 191 -8.81 -11.32 -14.50
CA ASN A 191 -9.17 -9.94 -14.86
C ASN A 191 -8.05 -8.95 -14.59
N ILE A 192 -7.82 -8.03 -15.51
CA ILE A 192 -6.90 -6.89 -15.36
C ILE A 192 -7.73 -5.62 -15.39
N ILE A 193 -7.65 -4.83 -14.34
CA ILE A 193 -8.41 -3.60 -14.15
C ILE A 193 -7.43 -2.42 -14.23
N THR A 194 -7.67 -1.49 -15.13
CA THR A 194 -6.77 -0.37 -15.42
C THR A 194 -7.54 0.93 -15.62
N PRO A 195 -6.89 2.11 -15.51
CA PRO A 195 -7.52 3.36 -15.90
C PRO A 195 -7.79 3.39 -17.41
N VAL A 196 -8.90 3.97 -17.81
CA VAL A 196 -9.24 4.22 -19.23
C VAL A 196 -8.16 5.06 -19.89
N GLY A 197 -7.79 4.71 -21.14
CA GLY A 197 -6.86 5.49 -21.95
C GLY A 197 -5.42 5.58 -21.46
N SER A 198 -5.06 4.80 -20.43
CA SER A 198 -3.72 4.75 -19.89
C SER A 198 -2.81 3.74 -20.62
N GLU A 199 -1.49 3.92 -20.53
CA GLU A 199 -0.53 2.92 -21.00
C GLU A 199 -0.79 1.53 -20.37
N LEU A 200 -1.24 1.50 -19.11
CA LEU A 200 -1.64 0.26 -18.43
C LEU A 200 -2.79 -0.45 -19.15
N SER A 201 -3.78 0.31 -19.65
CA SER A 201 -4.88 -0.23 -20.44
C SER A 201 -4.40 -0.81 -21.76
N GLU A 202 -3.49 -0.12 -22.44
CA GLU A 202 -2.87 -0.62 -23.68
C GLU A 202 -2.11 -1.94 -23.43
N TRP A 203 -1.31 -2.02 -22.38
CA TRP A 203 -0.58 -3.24 -22.02
C TRP A 203 -1.51 -4.39 -21.64
N ALA A 204 -2.59 -4.08 -20.90
CA ALA A 204 -3.58 -5.08 -20.51
C ALA A 204 -4.27 -5.71 -21.73
N GLN A 205 -4.62 -4.92 -22.75
CA GLN A 205 -5.32 -5.38 -23.96
C GLN A 205 -4.52 -6.39 -24.80
N ILE A 206 -3.20 -6.46 -24.63
CA ILE A 206 -2.35 -7.44 -25.30
C ILE A 206 -2.55 -8.85 -24.72
N GLU A 207 -2.99 -8.94 -23.47
CA GLU A 207 -3.15 -10.20 -22.74
C GLU A 207 -4.43 -10.95 -23.15
N LYS A 208 -4.29 -11.87 -24.09
CA LYS A 208 -5.41 -12.67 -24.63
C LYS A 208 -5.98 -13.65 -23.61
N GLY A 209 -7.30 -13.83 -23.66
CA GLY A 209 -8.00 -14.82 -22.82
C GLY A 209 -8.31 -14.36 -21.40
N LYS A 210 -8.05 -13.10 -21.08
CA LYS A 210 -8.37 -12.46 -19.81
C LYS A 210 -9.47 -11.41 -19.98
N LYS A 211 -10.23 -11.17 -18.93
CA LYS A 211 -11.15 -10.02 -18.90
C LYS A 211 -10.33 -8.74 -18.69
N HIS A 212 -10.73 -7.69 -19.37
CA HIS A 212 -10.20 -6.34 -19.18
C HIS A 212 -11.33 -5.44 -18.73
N SER A 213 -11.15 -4.81 -17.59
CA SER A 213 -12.06 -3.82 -17.04
C SER A 213 -11.34 -2.50 -16.89
N ASN A 214 -12.07 -1.41 -16.98
CA ASN A 214 -11.50 -0.09 -16.88
C ASN A 214 -12.30 0.77 -15.93
N PHE A 215 -11.64 1.72 -15.27
CA PHE A 215 -12.26 2.78 -14.49
C PHE A 215 -11.85 4.15 -15.02
N GLU A 216 -12.73 5.12 -14.87
CA GLU A 216 -12.47 6.49 -15.30
C GLU A 216 -11.52 7.20 -14.35
N LEU A 217 -10.63 8.04 -14.90
CA LEU A 217 -9.79 8.94 -14.13
C LEU A 217 -10.30 10.37 -14.22
N ASN A 218 -10.34 11.05 -13.10
CA ASN A 218 -10.37 12.49 -13.07
C ASN A 218 -8.94 13.01 -13.28
N GLU A 219 -8.73 13.81 -14.30
CA GLU A 219 -7.42 14.40 -14.62
C GLU A 219 -6.98 15.47 -13.62
N ASP A 220 -7.92 16.04 -12.87
CA ASP A 220 -7.63 16.97 -11.79
C ASP A 220 -7.04 16.22 -10.59
N LEU A 221 -5.73 16.35 -10.40
CA LEU A 221 -5.00 15.71 -9.31
C LEU A 221 -5.53 16.11 -7.92
N SER A 222 -6.19 17.25 -7.77
CA SER A 222 -6.83 17.61 -6.50
C SER A 222 -7.97 16.67 -6.11
N ARG A 223 -8.47 15.87 -7.06
CA ARG A 223 -9.57 14.90 -6.90
C ARG A 223 -9.12 13.44 -6.94
N TYR A 224 -7.86 13.16 -6.64
CA TYR A 224 -7.33 11.79 -6.69
C TYR A 224 -8.10 10.77 -5.82
N HIS A 225 -8.87 11.23 -4.83
CA HIS A 225 -9.78 10.36 -4.09
C HIS A 225 -10.89 9.76 -4.96
N GLU A 226 -11.38 10.52 -5.95
CA GLU A 226 -12.37 10.03 -6.90
C GLU A 226 -11.79 8.90 -7.75
N ASN A 227 -10.51 9.01 -8.14
CA ASN A 227 -9.80 7.98 -8.87
C ASN A 227 -9.66 6.68 -8.05
N ASN A 228 -9.31 6.81 -6.76
CA ASN A 228 -9.25 5.64 -5.88
C ASN A 228 -10.62 5.01 -5.71
N LEU A 229 -11.68 5.82 -5.59
CA LEU A 229 -13.05 5.33 -5.47
C LEU A 229 -13.51 4.60 -6.73
N ALA A 230 -13.28 5.17 -7.91
CA ALA A 230 -13.61 4.53 -9.19
C ALA A 230 -12.92 3.16 -9.32
N ALA A 231 -11.64 3.07 -8.96
CA ALA A 231 -10.90 1.83 -8.93
C ALA A 231 -11.49 0.80 -7.94
N VAL A 232 -11.94 1.24 -6.76
CA VAL A 232 -12.58 0.39 -5.74
C VAL A 232 -13.92 -0.16 -6.24
N ILE A 233 -14.75 0.66 -6.86
CA ILE A 233 -16.05 0.23 -7.43
C ILE A 233 -15.81 -0.85 -8.49
N GLU A 234 -14.88 -0.63 -9.42
CA GLU A 234 -14.60 -1.60 -10.48
C GLU A 234 -13.98 -2.90 -9.93
N ALA A 235 -13.16 -2.81 -8.87
CA ALA A 235 -12.68 -4.00 -8.17
C ALA A 235 -13.82 -4.79 -7.50
N GLY A 236 -14.82 -4.10 -6.94
CA GLY A 236 -16.05 -4.72 -6.44
C GLY A 236 -16.78 -5.49 -7.52
N HIS A 237 -17.03 -4.88 -8.68
CA HIS A 237 -17.63 -5.52 -9.84
C HIS A 237 -16.86 -6.76 -10.29
N ALA A 238 -15.52 -6.70 -10.27
CA ALA A 238 -14.68 -7.84 -10.64
C ALA A 238 -14.76 -9.00 -9.63
N LEU A 239 -15.06 -8.71 -8.37
CA LEU A 239 -15.35 -9.70 -7.32
C LEU A 239 -16.81 -10.20 -7.35
N GLY A 240 -17.67 -9.65 -8.20
CA GLY A 240 -19.08 -9.94 -8.26
C GLY A 240 -19.91 -9.26 -7.15
N VAL A 241 -19.40 -8.13 -6.63
CA VAL A 241 -20.01 -7.37 -5.54
C VAL A 241 -20.34 -5.94 -6.00
N ASP A 242 -21.57 -5.51 -5.79
CA ASP A 242 -21.96 -4.11 -6.02
C ASP A 242 -21.64 -3.28 -4.78
N LEU A 243 -20.81 -2.27 -4.96
CA LEU A 243 -20.38 -1.33 -3.92
C LEU A 243 -21.00 0.06 -4.08
N SER A 244 -21.94 0.25 -5.04
CA SER A 244 -22.55 1.57 -5.35
C SER A 244 -23.36 2.15 -4.20
N GLU A 245 -23.94 1.32 -3.35
CA GLU A 245 -24.75 1.72 -2.19
C GLU A 245 -23.91 1.94 -0.91
N VAL A 246 -22.60 1.73 -0.97
CA VAL A 246 -21.73 1.97 0.18
C VAL A 246 -21.50 3.47 0.36
N ASP A 247 -21.77 3.99 1.56
CA ASP A 247 -21.51 5.39 1.90
C ASP A 247 -20.02 5.61 2.19
N PHE A 248 -19.27 5.94 1.16
CA PHE A 248 -17.81 6.15 1.25
C PHE A 248 -17.40 7.39 2.05
N ASP A 249 -18.30 8.31 2.36
CA ASP A 249 -18.04 9.43 3.26
C ASP A 249 -17.74 8.95 4.70
N GLN A 250 -18.19 7.74 5.04
CA GLN A 250 -17.89 7.09 6.31
C GLN A 250 -16.56 6.30 6.32
N PHE A 251 -15.84 6.26 5.22
CA PHE A 251 -14.54 5.62 5.21
C PHE A 251 -13.59 6.35 6.15
N PRO A 252 -13.03 5.69 7.20
CA PRO A 252 -12.26 6.37 8.24
C PRO A 252 -10.91 6.90 7.75
N GLY A 253 -10.51 6.56 6.52
CA GLY A 253 -9.20 6.86 6.01
C GLY A 253 -8.10 5.94 6.54
N ILE A 254 -6.90 6.13 6.01
CA ILE A 254 -5.68 5.43 6.44
C ILE A 254 -4.78 6.43 7.18
N ALA A 255 -4.30 6.06 8.35
CA ALA A 255 -3.40 6.89 9.14
C ALA A 255 -2.17 7.31 8.31
N ARG A 256 -1.77 8.57 8.46
CA ARG A 256 -0.73 9.23 7.67
C ARG A 256 -1.06 9.39 6.19
N ARG A 257 -2.34 9.25 5.81
CA ARG A 257 -2.86 9.60 4.50
C ARG A 257 -3.94 10.66 4.72
N GLN A 258 -3.60 11.93 4.55
CA GLN A 258 -4.44 13.10 4.86
C GLN A 258 -5.03 13.11 6.29
N SER A 259 -4.27 12.60 7.25
CA SER A 259 -4.73 12.51 8.63
C SER A 259 -4.78 13.89 9.28
N ILE A 260 -5.95 14.28 9.75
CA ILE A 260 -6.11 15.52 10.52
C ILE A 260 -5.58 15.28 11.93
N LEU A 261 -4.43 15.86 12.25
CA LEU A 261 -3.82 15.79 13.58
C LEU A 261 -4.41 16.81 14.56
N HIS A 262 -4.86 17.93 14.01
CA HIS A 262 -5.49 19.00 14.80
C HIS A 262 -6.43 19.79 13.92
N GLN A 263 -7.59 20.14 14.46
CA GLN A 263 -8.54 21.04 13.83
C GLN A 263 -9.04 22.05 14.86
N GLY A 264 -8.72 23.32 14.66
CA GLY A 264 -9.14 24.45 15.49
C GLY A 264 -9.71 25.57 14.64
N GLU A 265 -10.19 26.64 15.30
CA GLU A 265 -10.84 27.78 14.63
C GLU A 265 -9.93 28.46 13.58
N ASN A 266 -8.63 28.58 13.87
CA ASN A 266 -7.69 29.33 13.05
C ASN A 266 -6.61 28.46 12.38
N ARG A 267 -6.57 27.16 12.66
CA ARG A 267 -5.52 26.27 12.17
C ARG A 267 -5.98 24.83 12.07
N THR A 268 -5.67 24.19 10.95
CA THR A 268 -5.78 22.75 10.76
C THR A 268 -4.38 22.18 10.48
N ILE A 269 -3.98 21.12 11.17
CA ILE A 269 -2.73 20.41 10.93
C ILE A 269 -3.07 19.06 10.30
N VAL A 270 -2.50 18.80 9.15
CA VAL A 270 -2.74 17.58 8.39
C VAL A 270 -1.40 16.87 8.13
N GLU A 271 -1.33 15.59 8.43
CA GLU A 271 -0.18 14.73 8.09
C GLU A 271 -0.49 13.93 6.84
N ASP A 272 0.48 13.88 5.92
CA ASP A 272 0.44 12.96 4.77
C ASP A 272 1.78 12.25 4.58
N TYR A 273 1.74 11.08 3.97
CA TYR A 273 2.93 10.28 3.66
C TYR A 273 3.47 10.57 2.26
N ALA A 274 2.95 11.59 1.58
CA ALA A 274 3.39 12.01 0.25
C ALA A 274 4.91 12.21 0.22
N HIS A 275 5.57 11.53 -0.70
CA HIS A 275 7.02 11.51 -0.80
C HIS A 275 7.52 11.41 -2.26
N HIS A 276 6.61 11.49 -3.21
CA HIS A 276 6.86 11.65 -4.65
C HIS A 276 6.29 13.00 -5.10
N PRO A 277 6.88 13.72 -6.09
CA PRO A 277 6.37 15.01 -6.56
C PRO A 277 4.87 14.97 -6.90
N THR A 278 4.40 13.97 -7.65
CA THR A 278 2.98 13.80 -7.99
C THR A 278 2.08 13.66 -6.76
N GLU A 279 2.51 12.93 -5.73
CA GLU A 279 1.74 12.81 -4.48
C GLU A 279 1.67 14.15 -3.74
N ILE A 280 2.77 14.91 -3.73
CA ILE A 280 2.84 16.24 -3.12
C ILE A 280 1.92 17.19 -3.85
N ASN A 281 1.97 17.23 -5.18
CA ASN A 281 1.06 18.02 -6.00
C ASN A 281 -0.39 17.69 -5.66
N ALA A 282 -0.77 16.43 -5.76
CA ALA A 282 -2.14 15.98 -5.48
C ALA A 282 -2.60 16.40 -4.07
N PHE A 283 -1.75 16.22 -3.06
CA PHE A 283 -2.05 16.59 -1.69
C PHE A 283 -2.20 18.12 -1.52
N LEU A 284 -1.24 18.92 -2.00
CA LEU A 284 -1.27 20.38 -1.83
C LEU A 284 -2.41 21.00 -2.64
N SER A 285 -2.63 20.57 -3.88
CA SER A 285 -3.75 21.03 -4.72
C SER A 285 -5.10 20.69 -4.06
N HIS A 286 -5.24 19.51 -3.47
CA HIS A 286 -6.45 19.14 -2.73
C HIS A 286 -6.65 20.04 -1.50
N ARG A 287 -5.60 20.35 -0.76
CA ARG A 287 -5.72 21.31 0.39
C ARG A 287 -6.11 22.69 -0.07
N ARG A 288 -5.55 23.20 -1.17
CA ARG A 288 -5.96 24.47 -1.77
C ARG A 288 -7.42 24.48 -2.20
N LEU A 289 -7.90 23.38 -2.80
CA LEU A 289 -9.31 23.23 -3.19
C LEU A 289 -10.24 23.32 -1.97
N LEU A 290 -9.91 22.62 -0.88
CA LEU A 290 -10.74 22.61 0.34
C LEU A 290 -10.67 23.89 1.13
N LEU A 291 -9.52 24.57 1.13
CA LEU A 291 -9.22 25.74 1.98
C LEU A 291 -8.62 26.90 1.16
N PRO A 292 -9.35 27.43 0.15
CA PRO A 292 -8.78 28.37 -0.85
C PRO A 292 -8.32 29.71 -0.27
N LYS A 293 -8.80 30.08 0.93
CA LYS A 293 -8.47 31.37 1.58
C LYS A 293 -7.44 31.25 2.71
N HIS A 294 -6.96 30.03 2.98
CA HIS A 294 -6.01 29.79 4.06
C HIS A 294 -4.56 29.83 3.55
N SER A 295 -3.66 30.33 4.38
CA SER A 295 -2.23 30.18 4.14
C SER A 295 -1.82 28.72 4.31
N LEU A 296 -1.05 28.21 3.37
CA LEU A 296 -0.56 26.84 3.34
C LEU A 296 0.90 26.80 3.79
N GLN A 297 1.10 26.42 5.05
CA GLN A 297 2.43 26.16 5.59
C GLN A 297 2.77 24.68 5.43
N VAL A 298 3.89 24.38 4.82
CA VAL A 298 4.34 23.01 4.53
C VAL A 298 5.62 22.71 5.29
N VAL A 299 5.60 21.61 6.05
CA VAL A 299 6.81 21.03 6.65
C VAL A 299 7.09 19.74 5.90
N PHE A 300 8.16 19.72 5.11
CA PHE A 300 8.52 18.59 4.26
C PHE A 300 9.79 17.90 4.73
N GLN A 301 9.69 16.59 4.94
CA GLN A 301 10.84 15.73 5.18
C GLN A 301 11.10 14.89 3.93
N PRO A 302 12.19 15.14 3.19
CA PRO A 302 12.57 14.30 2.06
C PRO A 302 12.77 12.86 2.51
N HIS A 303 12.33 11.91 1.68
CA HIS A 303 12.50 10.50 1.95
C HIS A 303 13.29 9.83 0.83
N ARG A 304 14.44 9.23 1.17
CA ARG A 304 15.45 8.67 0.26
C ARG A 304 16.23 9.73 -0.53
N PHE A 305 17.52 9.74 -0.26
CA PHE A 305 18.47 10.64 -0.92
C PHE A 305 18.46 10.50 -2.45
N THR A 306 18.48 9.26 -2.97
CA THR A 306 18.49 8.98 -4.40
C THR A 306 17.28 9.54 -5.13
N ARG A 307 16.07 9.37 -4.59
CA ARG A 307 14.84 9.94 -5.17
C ARG A 307 14.88 11.46 -5.13
N THR A 308 15.22 12.04 -3.98
CA THR A 308 15.27 13.50 -3.81
C THR A 308 16.25 14.13 -4.80
N GLN A 309 17.41 13.52 -5.01
CA GLN A 309 18.40 13.99 -5.97
C GLN A 309 17.91 13.85 -7.42
N ALA A 310 17.34 12.69 -7.79
CA ALA A 310 16.89 12.44 -9.16
C ALA A 310 15.71 13.31 -9.57
N MET A 311 14.88 13.77 -8.63
CA MET A 311 13.65 14.52 -8.89
C MET A 311 13.67 15.92 -8.25
N ALA A 312 14.85 16.48 -7.97
CA ALA A 312 15.00 17.73 -7.20
C ALA A 312 14.20 18.89 -7.81
N GLU A 313 14.26 19.09 -9.13
CA GLU A 313 13.53 20.14 -9.83
C GLU A 313 12.00 19.94 -9.68
N LYS A 314 11.50 18.73 -9.90
CA LYS A 314 10.07 18.42 -9.72
C LYS A 314 9.60 18.66 -8.29
N PHE A 315 10.41 18.29 -7.29
CA PHE A 315 10.09 18.59 -5.89
C PHE A 315 10.02 20.10 -5.65
N ALA A 316 10.94 20.89 -6.22
CA ALA A 316 10.93 22.33 -6.08
C ALA A 316 9.67 22.95 -6.70
N ASP A 317 9.29 22.51 -7.91
CA ASP A 317 8.10 22.99 -8.61
C ASP A 317 6.83 22.72 -7.79
N GLU A 318 6.67 21.49 -7.28
CA GLU A 318 5.47 21.13 -6.54
C GLU A 318 5.39 21.78 -5.15
N LEU A 319 6.50 21.87 -4.45
CA LEU A 319 6.55 22.53 -3.14
C LEU A 319 6.42 24.06 -3.22
N ALA A 320 6.64 24.67 -4.40
CA ALA A 320 6.40 26.09 -4.62
C ALA A 320 4.92 26.52 -4.45
N GLN A 321 3.99 25.54 -4.37
CA GLN A 321 2.59 25.80 -4.02
C GLN A 321 2.40 26.26 -2.57
N ALA A 322 3.37 26.02 -1.69
CA ALA A 322 3.32 26.46 -0.30
C ALA A 322 3.52 27.98 -0.18
N ASP A 323 2.77 28.62 0.73
CA ASP A 323 3.01 30.02 1.09
C ASP A 323 4.22 30.16 2.05
N ASP A 324 4.50 29.09 2.80
CA ASP A 324 5.66 28.99 3.70
C ASP A 324 6.13 27.54 3.72
N LEU A 325 7.42 27.32 3.51
CA LEU A 325 8.02 25.99 3.33
C LEU A 325 9.19 25.76 4.27
N HIS A 326 9.09 24.71 5.07
CA HIS A 326 10.15 24.27 5.98
C HIS A 326 10.64 22.87 5.60
N PHE A 327 11.95 22.70 5.47
CA PHE A 327 12.58 21.41 5.23
C PHE A 327 13.10 20.79 6.52
N LEU A 328 12.83 19.52 6.73
CA LEU A 328 13.47 18.71 7.77
C LEU A 328 14.63 17.90 7.16
N PRO A 329 15.65 17.59 7.97
CA PRO A 329 16.74 16.71 7.51
C PRO A 329 16.22 15.33 7.14
N THR A 330 16.90 14.71 6.15
CA THR A 330 16.63 13.35 5.65
C THR A 330 17.12 12.31 6.64
#